data_7ab8dcaf86cb900d7719d3b4927fc300
#
_entry.id   7ab8dcaf86cb900d7719d3b4927fc300
#
_cell.length_a   1.000
_cell.length_b   1.000
_cell.length_c   1.000
_cell.angle_alpha   90.00
_cell.angle_beta   90.00
_cell.angle_gamma   90.00
#
_symmetry.space_group_name_H-M   'P 1'
#
loop_
_entity.id
_entity.type
_entity.pdbx_description
1 polymer ?
#
loop_
_entity_poly.entity_id
_entity_poly.type
_entity_poly.pdbx_seq_one_letter_code
_entity_poly.pdbx_strand_id
1 'polypeptide(L)'
;YRTRHAQYKADPQSRRLHAAHPMIPLWDDHESANNPWVGGAENHQPGREGSWQQRRAAALQAWYEWMPVRDPAPGQNRGDYWRSFAFGDLATLVTLETRHSARAQQIEYGDHPGALASQEAADHFLRDVVGATGRPMLAPAMETLVMDSLAASVRSGQPWRLIGNPIPMARTAAPRLSAADLTRLSSAAPAHELERVARLAERGALGLPLYLDPWDGYPAAREQFYAGARDAGASDLLVLTGDSHSFWANALHDASGSPQGLELGTSGITSPGDFALFGEAGARLLDERLIDSNPEVLWTDGLHNGYLRLRLTPSQAVADYVAVSTVLEQEYGLNRLRRMHITPGSGGLDWEWR
;
A
#
# COMPACT_ATOMS: atom_id res chain seq x y z
N TYR A 1 22.11 -8.06 0.02
CA TYR A 1 20.92 -8.31 0.85
C TYR A 1 21.30 -8.68 2.28
N ARG A 2 21.98 -9.80 2.54
CA ARG A 2 22.34 -10.27 3.90
C ARG A 2 23.01 -9.18 4.75
N THR A 3 23.92 -8.39 4.19
CA THR A 3 24.60 -7.28 4.89
C THR A 3 23.60 -6.25 5.43
N ARG A 4 22.55 -5.92 4.66
CA ARG A 4 21.51 -4.98 5.09
C ARG A 4 20.63 -5.59 6.19
N HIS A 5 20.20 -6.83 6.02
CA HIS A 5 19.46 -7.53 7.08
C HIS A 5 20.28 -7.58 8.38
N ALA A 6 21.58 -7.94 8.29
CA ALA A 6 22.47 -7.97 9.46
C ALA A 6 22.58 -6.61 10.13
N GLN A 7 22.73 -5.52 9.37
CA GLN A 7 22.82 -4.15 9.87
C GLN A 7 21.58 -3.77 10.70
N TYR A 8 20.37 -3.95 10.14
CA TYR A 8 19.15 -3.58 10.85
C TYR A 8 18.80 -4.53 11.99
N LYS A 9 19.11 -5.83 11.87
CA LYS A 9 18.90 -6.79 12.95
C LYS A 9 19.94 -6.69 14.07
N ALA A 10 21.08 -6.00 13.85
CA ALA A 10 22.04 -5.69 14.89
C ALA A 10 21.58 -4.53 15.79
N ASP A 11 20.65 -3.69 15.36
CA ASP A 11 20.12 -2.60 16.17
C ASP A 11 19.45 -3.14 17.45
N PRO A 12 19.82 -2.60 18.64
CA PRO A 12 19.29 -3.11 19.91
C PRO A 12 17.77 -2.95 20.06
N GLN A 13 17.16 -1.90 19.48
CA GLN A 13 15.74 -1.65 19.59
C GLN A 13 14.95 -2.59 18.65
N SER A 14 15.45 -2.79 17.42
CA SER A 14 14.92 -3.78 16.48
C SER A 14 14.95 -5.18 17.09
N ARG A 15 16.04 -5.57 17.73
CA ARG A 15 16.17 -6.86 18.44
C ARG A 15 15.15 -7.01 19.56
N ARG A 16 14.96 -5.96 20.38
CA ARG A 16 13.96 -5.98 21.46
C ARG A 16 12.54 -6.10 20.94
N LEU A 17 12.21 -5.40 19.85
CA LEU A 17 10.90 -5.53 19.20
C LEU A 17 10.62 -6.96 18.75
N HIS A 18 11.56 -7.58 18.03
CA HIS A 18 11.45 -8.96 17.57
C HIS A 18 11.40 -9.98 18.71
N ALA A 19 12.07 -9.73 19.84
CA ALA A 19 12.04 -10.61 21.01
C ALA A 19 10.75 -10.48 21.82
N ALA A 20 10.11 -9.31 21.81
CA ALA A 20 8.93 -9.03 22.64
C ALA A 20 7.61 -9.35 21.95
N HIS A 21 7.56 -9.38 20.61
CA HIS A 21 6.32 -9.51 19.84
C HIS A 21 6.43 -10.58 18.75
N PRO A 22 5.37 -11.36 18.52
CA PRO A 22 5.25 -12.16 17.31
C PRO A 22 5.15 -11.21 16.11
N MET A 23 5.74 -11.61 14.97
CA MET A 23 5.69 -10.84 13.74
C MET A 23 5.05 -11.64 12.63
N ILE A 24 4.19 -11.00 11.86
CA ILE A 24 3.64 -11.47 10.59
C ILE A 24 4.20 -10.55 9.51
N PRO A 25 5.44 -10.78 9.06
CA PRO A 25 6.07 -9.91 8.08
C PRO A 25 5.48 -10.16 6.69
N LEU A 26 5.42 -9.09 5.91
CA LEU A 26 5.25 -9.09 4.47
C LEU A 26 6.50 -8.48 3.86
N TRP A 27 6.85 -8.87 2.66
CA TRP A 27 7.74 -8.06 1.86
C TRP A 27 6.96 -7.09 0.99
N ASP A 28 7.64 -6.06 0.54
CA ASP A 28 7.23 -5.20 -0.53
C ASP A 28 8.33 -5.17 -1.62
N ASP A 29 8.66 -4.03 -2.16
CA ASP A 29 9.58 -3.89 -3.28
C ASP A 29 11.05 -3.88 -2.83
N HIS A 30 11.40 -3.09 -1.82
CA HIS A 30 12.78 -2.84 -1.41
C HIS A 30 13.47 -4.04 -0.74
N GLU A 31 12.78 -5.13 -0.49
CA GLU A 31 13.42 -6.42 -0.18
C GLU A 31 14.22 -6.96 -1.35
N SER A 32 13.91 -6.54 -2.57
CA SER A 32 14.57 -7.00 -3.80
C SER A 32 15.08 -5.87 -4.69
N ALA A 33 14.22 -4.99 -5.17
CA ALA A 33 14.52 -3.85 -6.03
C ALA A 33 13.29 -2.95 -6.11
N ASN A 34 13.43 -1.69 -6.57
CA ASN A 34 12.31 -0.79 -6.73
C ASN A 34 11.26 -1.34 -7.71
N ASN A 35 9.99 -1.31 -7.30
CA ASN A 35 8.81 -1.68 -8.08
C ASN A 35 8.96 -2.98 -8.89
N PRO A 36 9.21 -4.15 -8.24
CA PRO A 36 9.43 -5.39 -8.96
C PRO A 36 8.12 -6.02 -9.43
N TRP A 37 8.24 -6.77 -10.52
CA TRP A 37 7.20 -7.67 -11.03
C TRP A 37 7.81 -9.06 -11.29
N VAL A 38 7.02 -10.01 -11.72
CA VAL A 38 7.49 -11.39 -11.91
C VAL A 38 8.69 -11.49 -12.85
N GLY A 39 8.79 -10.62 -13.86
CA GLY A 39 9.81 -10.64 -14.90
C GLY A 39 10.97 -9.65 -14.74
N GLY A 40 10.90 -8.73 -13.75
CA GLY A 40 11.89 -7.67 -13.61
C GLY A 40 11.65 -6.72 -12.45
N ALA A 41 12.33 -5.59 -12.47
CA ALA A 41 12.12 -4.46 -11.57
C ALA A 41 12.54 -3.16 -12.26
N GLU A 42 11.94 -2.03 -11.86
CA GLU A 42 12.17 -0.72 -12.46
C GLU A 42 13.65 -0.35 -12.53
N ASN A 43 14.38 -0.56 -11.44
CA ASN A 43 15.80 -0.20 -11.35
C ASN A 43 16.77 -1.38 -11.51
N HIS A 44 16.31 -2.53 -12.05
CA HIS A 44 17.18 -3.67 -12.31
C HIS A 44 18.00 -3.47 -13.60
N GLN A 45 19.33 -3.67 -13.48
CA GLN A 45 20.30 -3.49 -14.58
C GLN A 45 20.97 -4.83 -14.93
N PRO A 46 20.43 -5.63 -15.88
CA PRO A 46 20.94 -7.00 -16.15
C PRO A 46 22.42 -7.06 -16.50
N GLY A 47 22.94 -6.03 -17.19
CA GLY A 47 24.35 -5.96 -17.58
C GLY A 47 25.33 -5.77 -16.42
N ARG A 48 24.86 -5.36 -15.24
CA ARG A 48 25.67 -5.10 -14.04
C ARG A 48 25.33 -6.01 -12.88
N GLU A 49 24.08 -6.45 -12.80
CA GLU A 49 23.48 -7.14 -11.64
C GLU A 49 23.11 -8.60 -11.91
N GLY A 50 23.41 -9.10 -13.14
CA GLY A 50 23.05 -10.43 -13.57
C GLY A 50 21.56 -10.56 -13.94
N SER A 51 21.06 -11.78 -14.10
CA SER A 51 19.67 -11.99 -14.45
C SER A 51 18.73 -11.61 -13.29
N TRP A 52 17.53 -11.14 -13.62
CA TRP A 52 16.49 -10.83 -12.61
C TRP A 52 16.17 -12.03 -11.73
N GLN A 53 16.08 -13.22 -12.33
CA GLN A 53 15.81 -14.47 -11.62
C GLN A 53 16.84 -14.76 -10.52
N GLN A 54 18.13 -14.53 -10.82
CA GLN A 54 19.22 -14.72 -9.84
C GLN A 54 19.15 -13.67 -8.73
N ARG A 55 18.93 -12.39 -9.09
CA ARG A 55 18.80 -11.29 -8.12
C ARG A 55 17.62 -11.51 -7.18
N ARG A 56 16.45 -11.83 -7.75
CA ARG A 56 15.23 -12.14 -7.00
C ARG A 56 15.44 -13.34 -6.06
N ALA A 57 16.01 -14.43 -6.55
CA ALA A 57 16.27 -15.62 -5.73
C ALA A 57 17.20 -15.30 -4.55
N ALA A 58 18.25 -14.49 -4.76
CA ALA A 58 19.17 -14.08 -3.71
C ALA A 58 18.49 -13.16 -2.67
N ALA A 59 17.61 -12.27 -3.11
CA ALA A 59 16.83 -11.39 -2.22
C ALA A 59 15.89 -12.21 -1.34
N LEU A 60 15.07 -13.07 -1.95
CA LEU A 60 14.13 -13.93 -1.23
C LEU A 60 14.85 -14.91 -0.29
N GLN A 61 16.00 -15.48 -0.71
CA GLN A 61 16.81 -16.31 0.17
C GLN A 61 17.26 -15.54 1.41
N ALA A 62 17.81 -14.33 1.23
CA ALA A 62 18.26 -13.51 2.36
C ALA A 62 17.09 -13.15 3.29
N TRP A 63 15.91 -12.83 2.73
CA TRP A 63 14.73 -12.54 3.52
C TRP A 63 14.31 -13.73 4.39
N TYR A 64 14.22 -14.95 3.83
CA TYR A 64 13.90 -16.16 4.62
C TYR A 64 14.95 -16.51 5.67
N GLU A 65 16.22 -16.19 5.44
CA GLU A 65 17.30 -16.41 6.41
C GLU A 65 17.24 -15.45 7.61
N TRP A 66 16.70 -14.25 7.41
CA TRP A 66 16.77 -13.17 8.40
C TRP A 66 15.41 -12.80 9.03
N MET A 67 14.31 -13.16 8.42
CA MET A 67 12.98 -12.91 8.97
C MET A 67 12.48 -14.12 9.77
N PRO A 68 11.65 -13.91 10.83
CA PRO A 68 11.17 -14.99 11.69
C PRO A 68 10.04 -15.78 11.00
N VAL A 69 10.32 -16.36 9.87
CA VAL A 69 9.37 -17.11 9.03
C VAL A 69 9.89 -18.50 8.74
N ARG A 70 8.98 -19.42 8.46
CA ARG A 70 9.34 -20.78 8.02
C ARG A 70 9.61 -20.80 6.53
N ASP A 71 10.60 -21.59 6.10
CA ASP A 71 10.74 -21.91 4.68
C ASP A 71 9.44 -22.53 4.15
N PRO A 72 9.14 -22.34 2.85
CA PRO A 72 8.01 -22.99 2.19
C PRO A 72 8.10 -24.51 2.33
N ALA A 73 6.96 -25.19 2.28
CA ALA A 73 6.93 -26.65 2.24
C ALA A 73 7.67 -27.18 0.99
N PRO A 74 8.21 -28.40 1.02
CA PRO A 74 8.85 -29.00 -0.15
C PRO A 74 7.94 -28.94 -1.38
N GLY A 75 8.48 -28.42 -2.49
CA GLY A 75 7.75 -28.23 -3.75
C GLY A 75 7.05 -26.88 -3.91
N GLN A 76 7.02 -26.03 -2.88
CA GLN A 76 6.55 -24.65 -2.99
C GLN A 76 7.71 -23.68 -3.27
N ASN A 77 7.40 -22.57 -3.94
CA ASN A 77 8.40 -21.54 -4.23
C ASN A 77 8.49 -20.52 -3.10
N ARG A 78 9.69 -19.99 -2.84
CA ARG A 78 9.86 -18.89 -1.89
C ARG A 78 9.10 -17.61 -2.29
N GLY A 79 8.85 -17.40 -3.57
CA GLY A 79 8.04 -16.28 -4.06
C GLY A 79 6.54 -16.40 -3.74
N ASP A 80 6.07 -17.58 -3.36
CA ASP A 80 4.66 -17.83 -3.04
C ASP A 80 4.41 -17.56 -1.55
N TYR A 81 4.56 -16.30 -1.15
CA TYR A 81 4.51 -15.88 0.24
C TYR A 81 3.19 -15.18 0.59
N TRP A 82 2.14 -15.97 0.67
CA TRP A 82 0.83 -15.52 1.20
C TRP A 82 0.36 -16.51 2.26
N ARG A 83 -0.38 -16.03 3.25
CA ARG A 83 -0.79 -16.81 4.42
C ARG A 83 -2.15 -16.38 4.92
N SER A 84 -2.84 -17.30 5.60
CA SER A 84 -4.08 -17.02 6.33
C SER A 84 -3.88 -17.37 7.80
N PHE A 85 -4.38 -16.49 8.70
CA PHE A 85 -4.29 -16.62 10.13
C PHE A 85 -5.67 -16.41 10.73
N ALA A 86 -6.15 -17.38 11.50
CA ALA A 86 -7.39 -17.26 12.28
C ALA A 86 -7.06 -16.91 13.74
N PHE A 87 -7.66 -15.84 14.23
CA PHE A 87 -7.55 -15.39 15.62
C PHE A 87 -8.83 -15.76 16.38
N GLY A 88 -9.02 -17.06 16.64
CA GLY A 88 -10.21 -17.60 17.29
C GLY A 88 -11.49 -17.21 16.54
N ASP A 89 -12.48 -16.75 17.30
CA ASP A 89 -13.76 -16.24 16.82
C ASP A 89 -13.74 -14.72 16.52
N LEU A 90 -12.58 -14.08 16.69
CA LEU A 90 -12.45 -12.63 16.53
C LEU A 90 -12.18 -12.19 15.10
N ALA A 91 -11.19 -12.79 14.42
CA ALA A 91 -10.71 -12.27 13.15
C ALA A 91 -10.03 -13.31 12.28
N THR A 92 -10.06 -13.10 10.98
CA THR A 92 -9.14 -13.70 10.01
C THR A 92 -8.27 -12.61 9.40
N LEU A 93 -6.95 -12.85 9.33
CA LEU A 93 -5.98 -12.05 8.60
C LEU A 93 -5.46 -12.86 7.44
N VAL A 94 -5.58 -12.35 6.22
CA VAL A 94 -4.95 -12.91 5.03
C VAL A 94 -3.89 -11.95 4.53
N THR A 95 -2.68 -12.45 4.25
CA THR A 95 -1.58 -11.66 3.73
C THR A 95 -1.44 -11.87 2.24
N LEU A 96 -1.28 -10.77 1.48
CA LEU A 96 -1.08 -10.79 0.03
C LEU A 96 0.41 -10.74 -0.32
N GLU A 97 0.73 -11.27 -1.47
CA GLU A 97 2.01 -11.11 -2.16
C GLU A 97 1.75 -10.42 -3.50
N THR A 98 2.23 -9.21 -3.66
CA THR A 98 1.88 -8.32 -4.77
C THR A 98 3.08 -7.95 -5.64
N ARG A 99 4.21 -8.67 -5.53
CA ARG A 99 5.46 -8.29 -6.22
C ARG A 99 6.04 -9.41 -7.08
N HIS A 100 6.14 -10.62 -6.54
CA HIS A 100 7.03 -11.65 -7.11
C HIS A 100 6.34 -12.85 -7.74
N SER A 101 5.09 -13.15 -7.37
CA SER A 101 4.44 -14.41 -7.77
C SER A 101 3.74 -14.36 -9.13
N ALA A 102 3.04 -13.26 -9.43
CA ALA A 102 2.24 -13.16 -10.65
C ALA A 102 2.12 -11.75 -11.23
N ARG A 103 2.47 -10.72 -10.47
CA ARG A 103 2.28 -9.33 -10.85
C ARG A 103 2.81 -9.04 -12.27
N ALA A 104 1.97 -8.51 -13.13
CA ALA A 104 2.38 -7.96 -14.42
C ALA A 104 3.27 -6.72 -14.23
N GLN A 105 4.11 -6.41 -15.22
CA GLN A 105 4.87 -5.17 -15.20
C GLN A 105 3.94 -3.96 -15.05
N GLN A 106 4.28 -3.03 -14.17
CA GLN A 106 3.56 -1.76 -14.05
C GLN A 106 3.68 -0.94 -15.33
N ILE A 107 2.69 -0.07 -15.53
CA ILE A 107 2.71 0.92 -16.59
C ILE A 107 3.40 2.16 -16.06
N GLU A 108 4.28 2.73 -16.86
CA GLU A 108 4.97 3.98 -16.54
C GLU A 108 4.42 5.12 -17.41
N TYR A 109 4.13 6.27 -16.80
CA TYR A 109 3.71 7.47 -17.54
C TYR A 109 4.74 7.90 -18.59
N GLY A 110 6.03 7.64 -18.32
CA GLY A 110 7.13 7.96 -19.23
C GLY A 110 7.06 7.20 -20.57
N ASP A 111 6.48 6.00 -20.57
CA ASP A 111 6.29 5.20 -21.77
C ASP A 111 5.06 5.63 -22.57
N HIS A 112 4.21 6.49 -22.00
CA HIS A 112 2.96 6.96 -22.58
C HIS A 112 2.84 8.49 -22.57
N PRO A 113 3.78 9.26 -23.13
CA PRO A 113 3.77 10.74 -23.05
C PRO A 113 2.52 11.34 -23.70
N GLY A 114 1.90 10.65 -24.65
CA GLY A 114 0.65 11.08 -25.27
C GLY A 114 -0.55 11.07 -24.33
N ALA A 115 -0.50 10.32 -23.22
CA ALA A 115 -1.59 10.26 -22.25
C ALA A 115 -1.88 11.60 -21.55
N LEU A 116 -0.91 12.50 -21.52
CA LEU A 116 -1.02 13.84 -20.89
C LEU A 116 -1.42 14.93 -21.90
N ALA A 117 -1.64 14.60 -23.18
CA ALA A 117 -1.88 15.61 -24.23
C ALA A 117 -3.29 16.25 -24.16
N SER A 118 -4.29 15.53 -23.69
CA SER A 118 -5.68 16.01 -23.57
C SER A 118 -6.50 15.11 -22.65
N GLN A 119 -7.69 15.56 -22.24
CA GLN A 119 -8.63 14.74 -21.46
C GLN A 119 -9.01 13.44 -22.22
N GLU A 120 -9.29 13.54 -23.53
CA GLU A 120 -9.62 12.37 -24.35
C GLU A 120 -8.47 11.34 -24.39
N ALA A 121 -7.23 11.81 -24.48
CA ALA A 121 -6.04 10.96 -24.45
C ALA A 121 -5.87 10.30 -23.07
N ALA A 122 -6.10 11.04 -21.98
CA ALA A 122 -6.07 10.51 -20.63
C ALA A 122 -7.16 9.46 -20.39
N ASP A 123 -8.38 9.72 -20.84
CA ASP A 123 -9.50 8.77 -20.74
C ASP A 123 -9.25 7.49 -21.54
N HIS A 124 -8.68 7.63 -22.76
CA HIS A 124 -8.24 6.48 -23.57
C HIS A 124 -7.15 5.68 -22.87
N PHE A 125 -6.13 6.35 -22.33
CA PHE A 125 -5.04 5.72 -21.57
C PHE A 125 -5.57 4.93 -20.36
N LEU A 126 -6.45 5.54 -19.56
CA LEU A 126 -7.03 4.86 -18.39
C LEU A 126 -7.87 3.65 -18.78
N ARG A 127 -8.70 3.77 -19.84
CA ARG A 127 -9.59 2.70 -20.25
C ARG A 127 -8.86 1.55 -20.95
N ASP A 128 -7.99 1.86 -21.90
CA ASP A 128 -7.50 0.88 -22.86
C ASP A 128 -6.07 0.40 -22.55
N VAL A 129 -5.31 1.15 -21.78
CA VAL A 129 -3.94 0.79 -21.37
C VAL A 129 -3.92 0.35 -19.90
N VAL A 130 -4.29 1.23 -18.98
CA VAL A 130 -4.27 0.93 -17.54
C VAL A 130 -5.35 -0.10 -17.19
N GLY A 131 -6.56 0.09 -17.72
CA GLY A 131 -7.72 -0.77 -17.51
C GLY A 131 -7.72 -2.08 -18.32
N ALA A 132 -6.67 -2.33 -19.11
CA ALA A 132 -6.58 -3.56 -19.90
C ALA A 132 -6.72 -4.80 -19.03
N THR A 133 -7.55 -5.74 -19.46
CA THR A 133 -7.69 -7.05 -18.83
C THR A 133 -6.44 -7.92 -19.08
N GLY A 134 -6.19 -8.92 -18.24
CA GLY A 134 -5.03 -9.82 -18.42
C GLY A 134 -3.73 -9.27 -17.82
N ARG A 135 -3.81 -8.23 -16.98
CA ARG A 135 -2.72 -7.73 -16.16
C ARG A 135 -2.95 -8.14 -14.70
N PRO A 136 -2.47 -9.33 -14.27
CA PRO A 136 -2.70 -9.80 -12.92
C PRO A 136 -1.90 -8.99 -11.90
N MET A 137 -2.46 -8.84 -10.68
CA MET A 137 -1.75 -8.43 -9.48
C MET A 137 -1.39 -9.65 -8.63
N LEU A 138 -2.30 -10.60 -8.51
CA LEU A 138 -2.20 -11.76 -7.62
C LEU A 138 -2.06 -13.06 -8.39
N ALA A 139 -1.43 -14.06 -7.79
CA ALA A 139 -1.40 -15.41 -8.32
C ALA A 139 -2.76 -16.10 -8.13
N PRO A 140 -3.25 -16.91 -9.09
CA PRO A 140 -4.54 -17.58 -8.96
C PRO A 140 -4.68 -18.46 -7.70
N ALA A 141 -3.60 -19.14 -7.29
CA ALA A 141 -3.60 -19.92 -6.06
C ALA A 141 -3.75 -19.05 -4.80
N MET A 142 -3.21 -17.83 -4.82
CA MET A 142 -3.39 -16.86 -3.75
C MET A 142 -4.82 -16.33 -3.73
N GLU A 143 -5.38 -15.96 -4.88
CA GLU A 143 -6.79 -15.52 -4.98
C GLU A 143 -7.72 -16.59 -4.40
N THR A 144 -7.52 -17.85 -4.74
CA THR A 144 -8.29 -18.96 -4.16
C THR A 144 -8.18 -19.02 -2.65
N LEU A 145 -6.96 -18.98 -2.10
CA LEU A 145 -6.75 -19.01 -0.63
C LEU A 145 -7.41 -17.81 0.05
N VAL A 146 -7.32 -16.61 -0.53
CA VAL A 146 -7.95 -15.40 0.01
C VAL A 146 -9.46 -15.59 0.08
N MET A 147 -10.10 -15.96 -1.04
CA MET A 147 -11.56 -16.09 -1.12
C MET A 147 -12.09 -17.21 -0.21
N ASP A 148 -11.39 -18.35 -0.14
CA ASP A 148 -11.71 -19.44 0.79
C ASP A 148 -11.61 -19.01 2.24
N SER A 149 -10.57 -18.24 2.59
CA SER A 149 -10.36 -17.71 3.95
C SER A 149 -11.44 -16.70 4.34
N LEU A 150 -11.82 -15.80 3.43
CA LEU A 150 -12.89 -14.84 3.64
C LEU A 150 -14.24 -15.55 3.82
N ALA A 151 -14.56 -16.49 2.95
CA ALA A 151 -15.78 -17.28 3.07
C ALA A 151 -15.84 -18.11 4.36
N ALA A 152 -14.71 -18.67 4.81
CA ALA A 152 -14.62 -19.36 6.08
C ALA A 152 -14.82 -18.42 7.27
N SER A 153 -14.25 -17.21 7.24
CA SER A 153 -14.43 -16.18 8.25
C SER A 153 -15.90 -15.75 8.39
N VAL A 154 -16.57 -15.53 7.26
CA VAL A 154 -17.99 -15.20 7.22
C VAL A 154 -18.84 -16.34 7.79
N ARG A 155 -18.61 -17.58 7.38
CA ARG A 155 -19.35 -18.75 7.87
C ARG A 155 -19.15 -19.00 9.38
N SER A 156 -17.99 -18.65 9.92
CA SER A 156 -17.70 -18.78 11.35
C SER A 156 -18.20 -17.61 12.19
N GLY A 157 -18.79 -16.59 11.57
CA GLY A 157 -19.34 -15.42 12.27
C GLY A 157 -18.28 -14.49 12.87
N GLN A 158 -17.02 -14.57 12.41
CA GLN A 158 -16.00 -13.65 12.88
C GLN A 158 -16.34 -12.20 12.47
N PRO A 159 -16.22 -11.22 13.40
CA PRO A 159 -16.56 -9.83 13.09
C PRO A 159 -15.54 -9.14 12.16
N TRP A 160 -14.28 -9.61 12.08
CA TRP A 160 -13.23 -8.90 11.38
C TRP A 160 -12.54 -9.75 10.30
N ARG A 161 -12.44 -9.19 9.10
CA ARG A 161 -11.71 -9.72 7.94
C ARG A 161 -10.61 -8.75 7.54
N LEU A 162 -9.37 -9.10 7.92
CA LEU A 162 -8.20 -8.26 7.67
C LEU A 162 -7.45 -8.76 6.45
N ILE A 163 -7.02 -7.81 5.62
CA ILE A 163 -6.11 -8.05 4.49
C ILE A 163 -4.81 -7.31 4.77
N GLY A 164 -3.71 -8.04 4.95
CA GLY A 164 -2.36 -7.49 4.94
C GLY A 164 -1.92 -7.33 3.49
N ASN A 165 -1.90 -6.12 3.00
CA ASN A 165 -1.62 -5.77 1.61
C ASN A 165 -0.41 -4.84 1.56
N PRO A 166 0.70 -5.20 0.88
CA PRO A 166 1.90 -4.37 0.87
C PRO A 166 1.66 -2.95 0.35
N ILE A 167 0.86 -2.78 -0.69
CA ILE A 167 0.69 -1.55 -1.48
C ILE A 167 -0.72 -0.95 -1.33
N PRO A 168 -0.92 0.38 -1.53
CA PRO A 168 -2.24 1.03 -1.47
C PRO A 168 -3.26 0.43 -2.44
N MET A 169 -4.52 0.28 -1.97
CA MET A 169 -5.61 -0.31 -2.74
C MET A 169 -6.66 0.71 -3.18
N ALA A 170 -6.86 1.79 -2.43
CA ALA A 170 -7.81 2.85 -2.74
C ALA A 170 -7.52 3.54 -4.08
N ARG A 171 -8.52 4.14 -4.68
CA ARG A 171 -8.36 5.01 -5.85
C ARG A 171 -7.80 6.35 -5.42
N THR A 172 -6.62 6.69 -5.93
CA THR A 172 -5.91 7.92 -5.60
C THR A 172 -5.47 8.63 -6.87
N ALA A 173 -6.30 9.53 -7.39
CA ALA A 173 -5.90 10.45 -8.44
C ALA A 173 -4.90 11.47 -7.90
N ALA A 174 -4.01 11.95 -8.77
CA ALA A 174 -3.11 13.04 -8.42
C ALA A 174 -3.92 14.29 -7.97
N PRO A 175 -3.40 15.09 -7.04
CA PRO A 175 -4.13 16.21 -6.49
C PRO A 175 -4.38 17.30 -7.53
N ARG A 176 -5.57 17.86 -7.55
CA ARG A 176 -5.88 19.04 -8.38
C ARG A 176 -5.28 20.28 -7.73
N LEU A 177 -4.30 20.88 -8.40
CA LEU A 177 -3.57 22.04 -7.90
C LEU A 177 -3.99 23.31 -8.63
N SER A 178 -4.38 24.35 -7.86
CA SER A 178 -4.62 25.68 -8.39
C SER A 178 -3.30 26.41 -8.70
N ALA A 179 -3.34 27.50 -9.47
CA ALA A 179 -2.17 28.36 -9.71
C ALA A 179 -1.55 28.89 -8.40
N ALA A 180 -2.36 29.16 -7.38
CA ALA A 180 -1.88 29.58 -6.07
C ALA A 180 -1.17 28.43 -5.32
N ASP A 181 -1.69 27.20 -5.41
CA ASP A 181 -1.05 26.01 -4.84
C ASP A 181 0.30 25.75 -5.49
N LEU A 182 0.37 25.85 -6.82
CA LEU A 182 1.62 25.70 -7.58
C LEU A 182 2.67 26.73 -7.17
N THR A 183 2.26 27.99 -6.99
CA THR A 183 3.16 29.05 -6.53
C THR A 183 3.72 28.73 -5.13
N ARG A 184 2.87 28.30 -4.20
CA ARG A 184 3.28 27.93 -2.84
C ARG A 184 4.23 26.74 -2.83
N LEU A 185 3.89 25.66 -3.54
CA LEU A 185 4.70 24.46 -3.64
C LEU A 185 6.05 24.73 -4.29
N SER A 186 6.06 25.48 -5.42
CA SER A 186 7.31 25.85 -6.09
C SER A 186 8.22 26.74 -5.26
N SER A 187 7.65 27.55 -4.36
CA SER A 187 8.43 28.37 -3.44
C SER A 187 9.01 27.60 -2.26
N ALA A 188 8.35 26.52 -1.85
CA ALA A 188 8.76 25.67 -0.74
C ALA A 188 9.66 24.50 -1.17
N ALA A 189 9.47 24.00 -2.40
CA ALA A 189 10.16 22.84 -2.92
C ALA A 189 11.65 23.13 -3.21
N PRO A 190 12.55 22.18 -2.92
CA PRO A 190 13.90 22.21 -3.47
C PRO A 190 13.86 22.20 -5.01
N ALA A 191 14.86 22.78 -5.67
CA ALA A 191 14.89 22.91 -7.13
C ALA A 191 14.70 21.59 -7.88
N HIS A 192 15.20 20.48 -7.34
CA HIS A 192 15.07 19.15 -7.94
C HIS A 192 13.65 18.56 -7.84
N GLU A 193 12.77 19.12 -6.99
CA GLU A 193 11.37 18.70 -6.84
C GLU A 193 10.39 19.51 -7.72
N LEU A 194 10.83 20.58 -8.37
CA LEU A 194 9.95 21.42 -9.19
C LEU A 194 9.32 20.64 -10.35
N GLU A 195 10.06 19.72 -10.95
CA GLU A 195 9.54 18.84 -12.00
C GLU A 195 8.47 17.89 -11.48
N ARG A 196 8.61 17.39 -10.23
CA ARG A 196 7.58 16.58 -9.57
C ARG A 196 6.30 17.37 -9.35
N VAL A 197 6.40 18.63 -8.91
CA VAL A 197 5.24 19.53 -8.77
C VAL A 197 4.51 19.69 -10.12
N ALA A 198 5.25 19.92 -11.21
CA ALA A 198 4.66 20.06 -12.55
C ALA A 198 3.93 18.76 -12.97
N ARG A 199 4.56 17.59 -12.79
CA ARG A 199 3.94 16.30 -13.09
C ARG A 199 2.68 16.03 -12.26
N LEU A 200 2.69 16.37 -10.98
CA LEU A 200 1.50 16.26 -10.13
C LEU A 200 0.35 17.13 -10.66
N ALA A 201 0.66 18.38 -11.05
CA ALA A 201 -0.32 19.30 -11.59
C ALA A 201 -0.94 18.81 -12.90
N GLU A 202 -0.10 18.33 -13.84
CA GLU A 202 -0.56 17.79 -15.12
C GLU A 202 -1.48 16.57 -14.93
N ARG A 203 -1.07 15.60 -14.09
CA ARG A 203 -1.89 14.42 -13.79
C ARG A 203 -3.18 14.79 -13.09
N GLY A 204 -3.11 15.67 -12.09
CA GLY A 204 -4.28 16.11 -11.33
C GLY A 204 -5.29 16.88 -12.18
N ALA A 205 -4.84 17.69 -13.14
CA ALA A 205 -5.71 18.40 -14.07
C ALA A 205 -6.53 17.44 -14.96
N LEU A 206 -5.97 16.25 -15.27
CA LEU A 206 -6.56 15.22 -16.11
C LEU A 206 -7.25 14.11 -15.31
N GLY A 207 -7.22 14.15 -13.97
CA GLY A 207 -7.78 13.11 -13.11
C GLY A 207 -7.08 11.76 -13.20
N LEU A 208 -5.79 11.77 -13.57
CA LEU A 208 -4.98 10.57 -13.67
C LEU A 208 -4.52 10.09 -12.29
N PRO A 209 -4.30 8.78 -12.08
CA PRO A 209 -3.75 8.24 -10.85
C PRO A 209 -2.46 8.92 -10.41
N LEU A 210 -2.31 9.06 -9.09
CA LEU A 210 -1.08 9.59 -8.48
C LEU A 210 0.13 8.74 -8.85
N TYR A 211 -0.02 7.41 -8.70
CA TYR A 211 0.95 6.38 -9.06
C TYR A 211 0.27 5.20 -9.76
N LEU A 212 1.01 4.48 -10.61
CA LEU A 212 0.52 3.28 -11.32
C LEU A 212 1.19 1.99 -10.81
N ASP A 213 2.07 2.10 -9.83
CA ASP A 213 2.62 0.95 -9.11
C ASP A 213 1.59 0.29 -8.19
N PRO A 214 0.80 1.01 -7.38
CA PRO A 214 -0.27 0.44 -6.56
C PRO A 214 -1.43 -0.15 -7.39
N TRP A 215 -2.52 -0.51 -6.72
CA TRP A 215 -3.70 -1.10 -7.38
C TRP A 215 -4.37 -0.19 -8.42
N ASP A 216 -4.07 1.11 -8.41
CA ASP A 216 -4.53 2.02 -9.46
C ASP A 216 -3.94 1.73 -10.85
N GLY A 217 -2.78 1.09 -10.90
CA GLY A 217 -2.22 0.55 -12.15
C GLY A 217 -2.82 -0.79 -12.58
N TYR A 218 -3.71 -1.39 -11.78
CA TYR A 218 -4.30 -2.72 -12.01
C TYR A 218 -5.81 -2.73 -11.72
N PRO A 219 -6.59 -1.77 -12.24
CA PRO A 219 -7.99 -1.61 -11.86
C PRO A 219 -8.85 -2.85 -12.18
N ALA A 220 -8.56 -3.57 -13.26
CA ALA A 220 -9.27 -4.80 -13.58
C ALA A 220 -9.02 -5.91 -12.53
N ALA A 221 -7.79 -6.05 -12.05
CA ALA A 221 -7.47 -7.01 -10.98
C ALA A 221 -8.09 -6.60 -9.65
N ARG A 222 -8.15 -5.28 -9.34
CA ARG A 222 -8.83 -4.77 -8.15
C ARG A 222 -10.33 -5.10 -8.17
N GLU A 223 -11.01 -4.86 -9.29
CA GLU A 223 -12.43 -5.19 -9.42
C GLU A 223 -12.69 -6.70 -9.33
N GLN A 224 -11.80 -7.53 -9.88
CA GLN A 224 -11.87 -8.99 -9.73
C GLN A 224 -11.72 -9.39 -8.26
N PHE A 225 -10.79 -8.80 -7.51
CA PHE A 225 -10.61 -9.03 -6.08
C PHE A 225 -11.88 -8.68 -5.29
N TYR A 226 -12.45 -7.50 -5.53
CA TYR A 226 -13.69 -7.06 -4.88
C TYR A 226 -14.89 -7.96 -5.22
N ALA A 227 -15.02 -8.39 -6.49
CA ALA A 227 -16.05 -9.33 -6.89
C ALA A 227 -15.94 -10.66 -6.14
N GLY A 228 -14.73 -11.23 -6.07
CA GLY A 228 -14.48 -12.46 -5.31
C GLY A 228 -14.77 -12.30 -3.82
N ALA A 229 -14.41 -11.17 -3.20
CA ALA A 229 -14.72 -10.89 -1.80
C ALA A 229 -16.22 -10.80 -1.55
N ARG A 230 -16.97 -10.13 -2.42
CA ARG A 230 -18.45 -10.09 -2.35
C ARG A 230 -19.06 -11.48 -2.49
N ASP A 231 -18.59 -12.29 -3.45
CA ASP A 231 -19.05 -13.66 -3.64
C ASP A 231 -18.77 -14.54 -2.42
N ALA A 232 -17.69 -14.24 -1.68
CA ALA A 232 -17.39 -14.84 -0.38
C ALA A 232 -18.25 -14.30 0.77
N GLY A 233 -19.08 -13.27 0.53
CA GLY A 233 -19.91 -12.58 1.53
C GLY A 233 -19.15 -11.54 2.36
N ALA A 234 -17.98 -11.08 1.90
CA ALA A 234 -17.08 -10.18 2.63
C ALA A 234 -17.00 -8.80 1.92
N SER A 235 -17.92 -7.90 2.26
CA SER A 235 -17.90 -6.49 1.82
C SER A 235 -17.50 -5.52 2.95
N ASP A 236 -16.79 -6.03 3.95
CA ASP A 236 -16.41 -5.33 5.18
C ASP A 236 -14.91 -5.55 5.48
N LEU A 237 -14.11 -5.48 4.44
CA LEU A 237 -12.66 -5.69 4.54
C LEU A 237 -12.00 -4.57 5.35
N LEU A 238 -11.05 -4.93 6.20
CA LEU A 238 -10.13 -4.00 6.84
C LEU A 238 -8.73 -4.22 6.25
N VAL A 239 -8.37 -3.42 5.28
CA VAL A 239 -7.12 -3.55 4.52
C VAL A 239 -6.03 -2.75 5.23
N LEU A 240 -4.88 -3.38 5.50
CA LEU A 240 -3.72 -2.77 6.13
C LEU A 240 -2.62 -2.65 5.09
N THR A 241 -2.15 -1.42 4.82
CA THR A 241 -1.20 -1.14 3.73
C THR A 241 0.04 -0.38 4.18
N GLY A 242 1.08 -0.39 3.33
CA GLY A 242 2.35 0.30 3.49
C GLY A 242 2.77 1.01 2.20
N ASP A 243 4.03 0.86 1.80
CA ASP A 243 4.64 1.32 0.54
C ASP A 243 4.73 2.85 0.37
N SER A 244 3.62 3.54 0.51
CA SER A 244 3.47 4.96 0.16
C SER A 244 4.21 5.94 1.07
N HIS A 245 4.87 5.47 2.13
CA HIS A 245 5.54 6.29 3.15
C HIS A 245 4.65 7.35 3.81
N SER A 246 3.34 7.25 3.66
CA SER A 246 2.34 8.16 4.21
C SER A 246 1.31 7.41 5.02
N PHE A 247 0.68 8.08 5.97
CA PHE A 247 -0.51 7.53 6.61
C PHE A 247 -1.72 7.74 5.72
N TRP A 248 -2.59 6.74 5.67
CA TRP A 248 -3.85 6.79 4.91
C TRP A 248 -5.01 6.22 5.71
N ALA A 249 -6.16 6.84 5.56
CA ALA A 249 -7.46 6.25 5.89
C ALA A 249 -8.36 6.43 4.68
N ASN A 250 -8.77 5.33 4.09
CA ASN A 250 -9.56 5.36 2.85
C ASN A 250 -10.82 4.48 3.00
N ALA A 251 -11.92 4.93 2.38
CA ALA A 251 -13.12 4.13 2.21
C ALA A 251 -13.08 3.45 0.84
N LEU A 252 -13.03 2.13 0.82
CA LEU A 252 -12.91 1.35 -0.40
C LEU A 252 -14.26 1.10 -1.04
N HIS A 253 -14.36 1.35 -2.35
CA HIS A 253 -15.55 1.07 -3.16
C HIS A 253 -15.17 0.33 -4.44
N ASP A 254 -16.07 -0.44 -4.98
CA ASP A 254 -15.92 -0.99 -6.33
C ASP A 254 -16.29 0.06 -7.42
N ALA A 255 -16.19 -0.33 -8.69
CA ALA A 255 -16.50 0.56 -9.80
C ALA A 255 -17.98 0.98 -9.86
N SER A 256 -18.89 0.28 -9.18
CA SER A 256 -20.30 0.66 -9.06
C SER A 256 -20.56 1.64 -7.91
N GLY A 257 -19.55 1.92 -7.07
CA GLY A 257 -19.67 2.70 -5.85
C GLY A 257 -20.14 1.90 -4.63
N SER A 258 -20.21 0.55 -4.73
CA SER A 258 -20.59 -0.29 -3.60
C SER A 258 -19.43 -0.41 -2.59
N PRO A 259 -19.69 -0.26 -1.27
CA PRO A 259 -18.66 -0.37 -0.25
C PRO A 259 -17.97 -1.75 -0.26
N GLN A 260 -16.64 -1.75 -0.05
CA GLN A 260 -15.82 -2.95 0.06
C GLN A 260 -15.08 -3.03 1.40
N GLY A 261 -15.04 -1.94 2.15
CA GLY A 261 -14.38 -1.85 3.44
C GLY A 261 -13.60 -0.57 3.64
N LEU A 262 -12.61 -0.64 4.52
CA LEU A 262 -11.70 0.47 4.84
C LEU A 262 -10.26 0.04 4.59
N GLU A 263 -9.44 0.98 4.12
CA GLU A 263 -7.99 0.84 4.06
C GLU A 263 -7.34 1.75 5.10
N LEU A 264 -6.42 1.18 5.86
CA LEU A 264 -5.62 1.88 6.85
C LEU A 264 -4.14 1.73 6.48
N GLY A 265 -3.57 2.79 5.92
CA GLY A 265 -2.16 2.83 5.50
C GLY A 265 -1.25 3.35 6.60
N THR A 266 -0.08 2.74 6.73
CA THR A 266 0.97 3.19 7.66
C THR A 266 2.10 3.87 6.92
N SER A 267 2.73 4.87 7.55
CA SER A 267 3.93 5.51 7.01
C SER A 267 5.18 4.66 7.21
N GLY A 268 6.30 5.09 6.60
CA GLY A 268 7.60 4.49 6.82
C GLY A 268 8.13 4.69 8.25
N ILE A 269 8.93 3.74 8.76
CA ILE A 269 9.57 3.87 10.08
C ILE A 269 10.63 4.99 10.05
N THR A 270 11.45 5.06 8.99
CA THR A 270 12.54 6.05 8.85
C THR A 270 12.65 6.66 7.46
N SER A 271 12.05 6.04 6.44
CA SER A 271 11.97 6.63 5.10
C SER A 271 11.15 7.92 5.15
N PRO A 272 11.59 9.01 4.51
CA PRO A 272 10.82 10.25 4.49
C PRO A 272 9.40 10.02 3.99
N GLY A 273 8.45 10.74 4.55
CA GLY A 273 7.08 10.81 4.03
C GLY A 273 7.07 11.29 2.58
N ASP A 274 6.08 10.90 1.81
CA ASP A 274 6.02 11.16 0.36
C ASP A 274 6.09 12.66 0.02
N PHE A 275 5.60 13.50 0.91
CA PHE A 275 5.61 14.97 0.75
C PHE A 275 6.56 15.71 1.71
N ALA A 276 7.37 15.00 2.47
CA ALA A 276 8.26 15.61 3.47
C ALA A 276 9.24 16.64 2.88
N LEU A 277 9.67 16.46 1.63
CA LEU A 277 10.58 17.39 0.94
C LEU A 277 9.95 18.77 0.63
N PHE A 278 8.63 18.88 0.66
CA PHE A 278 7.92 20.16 0.51
C PHE A 278 7.80 20.95 1.81
N GLY A 279 8.38 20.43 2.91
CA GLY A 279 8.24 21.00 4.25
C GLY A 279 6.81 20.85 4.80
N GLU A 280 6.59 21.23 6.07
CA GLU A 280 5.30 21.05 6.74
C GLU A 280 4.13 21.71 6.00
N ALA A 281 4.30 22.95 5.57
CA ALA A 281 3.24 23.68 4.87
C ALA A 281 2.90 23.11 3.49
N GLY A 282 3.92 22.66 2.74
CA GLY A 282 3.72 22.05 1.43
C GLY A 282 3.12 20.64 1.52
N ALA A 283 3.57 19.83 2.48
CA ALA A 283 3.01 18.50 2.73
C ALA A 283 1.52 18.60 3.12
N ARG A 284 1.17 19.47 4.07
CA ARG A 284 -0.23 19.70 4.47
C ARG A 284 -1.11 20.15 3.30
N LEU A 285 -0.59 21.05 2.45
CA LEU A 285 -1.30 21.49 1.26
C LEU A 285 -1.59 20.32 0.31
N LEU A 286 -0.60 19.47 0.06
CA LEU A 286 -0.76 18.29 -0.82
C LEU A 286 -1.74 17.27 -0.21
N ASP A 287 -1.66 17.02 1.10
CA ASP A 287 -2.60 16.16 1.81
C ASP A 287 -4.05 16.67 1.68
N GLU A 288 -4.28 17.97 1.90
CA GLU A 288 -5.60 18.60 1.71
C GLU A 288 -6.10 18.46 0.28
N ARG A 289 -5.26 18.70 -0.72
CA ARG A 289 -5.65 18.56 -2.13
C ARG A 289 -5.89 17.12 -2.56
N LEU A 290 -5.20 16.16 -1.96
CA LEU A 290 -5.51 14.72 -2.16
C LEU A 290 -6.88 14.38 -1.61
N ILE A 291 -7.21 14.82 -0.40
CA ILE A 291 -8.53 14.60 0.21
C ILE A 291 -9.62 15.25 -0.66
N ASP A 292 -9.43 16.51 -1.07
CA ASP A 292 -10.40 17.25 -1.90
C ASP A 292 -10.61 16.60 -3.28
N SER A 293 -9.59 15.95 -3.83
CA SER A 293 -9.61 15.36 -5.18
C SER A 293 -10.11 13.92 -5.23
N ASN A 294 -10.15 13.23 -4.09
CA ASN A 294 -10.36 11.78 -4.03
C ASN A 294 -11.44 11.39 -3.03
N PRO A 295 -12.65 11.00 -3.49
CA PRO A 295 -13.76 10.65 -2.59
C PRO A 295 -13.46 9.46 -1.66
N GLU A 296 -12.55 8.56 -2.03
CA GLU A 296 -12.15 7.44 -1.18
C GLU A 296 -11.18 7.86 -0.07
N VAL A 297 -10.46 8.98 -0.22
CA VAL A 297 -9.46 9.45 0.77
C VAL A 297 -10.15 10.22 1.89
N LEU A 298 -10.29 9.59 3.05
CA LEU A 298 -10.88 10.20 4.24
C LEU A 298 -9.87 11.08 4.99
N TRP A 299 -8.60 10.69 4.94
CA TRP A 299 -7.48 11.40 5.55
C TRP A 299 -6.16 10.82 5.07
N THR A 300 -5.16 11.67 4.96
CA THR A 300 -3.77 11.30 4.70
C THR A 300 -2.81 12.22 5.45
N ASP A 301 -1.59 11.75 5.68
CA ASP A 301 -0.47 12.53 6.21
C ASP A 301 0.82 12.03 5.54
N GLY A 302 1.32 12.82 4.61
CA GLY A 302 2.52 12.55 3.83
C GLY A 302 3.80 13.14 4.43
N LEU A 303 3.76 13.61 5.70
CA LEU A 303 4.89 14.26 6.38
C LEU A 303 5.54 13.36 7.42
N HIS A 304 4.74 12.76 8.31
CA HIS A 304 5.24 12.13 9.52
C HIS A 304 5.62 10.67 9.35
N ASN A 305 6.68 10.27 10.04
CA ASN A 305 7.03 8.87 10.25
C ASN A 305 6.31 8.30 11.47
N GLY A 306 6.09 6.99 11.49
CA GLY A 306 5.45 6.35 12.64
C GLY A 306 4.86 4.98 12.34
N TYR A 307 3.74 4.67 12.99
CA TYR A 307 3.08 3.38 12.85
C TYR A 307 1.57 3.48 13.12
N LEU A 308 0.83 2.54 12.55
CA LEU A 308 -0.56 2.31 12.85
C LEU A 308 -0.68 1.31 14.00
N ARG A 309 -1.45 1.66 15.05
CA ARG A 309 -1.82 0.73 16.12
C ARG A 309 -3.30 0.38 16.01
N LEU A 310 -3.58 -0.87 15.65
CA LEU A 310 -4.94 -1.39 15.56
C LEU A 310 -5.26 -2.28 16.75
N ARG A 311 -6.38 -2.04 17.42
CA ARG A 311 -6.92 -2.88 18.49
C ARG A 311 -8.29 -3.37 18.09
N LEU A 312 -8.48 -4.68 18.16
CA LEU A 312 -9.74 -5.34 17.82
C LEU A 312 -10.43 -5.89 19.08
N THR A 313 -11.73 -5.74 19.11
CA THR A 313 -12.65 -6.44 20.00
C THR A 313 -13.80 -7.02 19.15
N PRO A 314 -14.67 -7.88 19.67
CA PRO A 314 -15.79 -8.38 18.87
C PRO A 314 -16.73 -7.30 18.31
N SER A 315 -16.85 -6.16 19.00
CA SER A 315 -17.78 -5.08 18.62
C SER A 315 -17.13 -3.83 18.05
N GLN A 316 -15.79 -3.68 18.17
CA GLN A 316 -15.11 -2.46 17.76
C GLN A 316 -13.66 -2.70 17.39
N ALA A 317 -13.20 -2.01 16.35
CA ALA A 317 -11.80 -1.77 16.08
C ALA A 317 -11.43 -0.31 16.39
N VAL A 318 -10.24 -0.09 16.96
CA VAL A 318 -9.70 1.25 17.22
C VAL A 318 -8.36 1.35 16.54
N ALA A 319 -8.25 2.25 15.57
CA ALA A 319 -7.03 2.56 14.84
C ALA A 319 -6.45 3.89 15.32
N ASP A 320 -5.24 3.85 15.90
CA ASP A 320 -4.46 5.02 16.26
C ASP A 320 -3.32 5.22 15.25
N TYR A 321 -3.28 6.38 14.61
CA TYR A 321 -2.17 6.83 13.78
C TYR A 321 -1.16 7.54 14.67
N VAL A 322 -0.03 6.89 14.92
CA VAL A 322 0.97 7.37 15.88
C VAL A 322 2.23 7.80 15.15
N ALA A 323 2.54 9.09 15.22
CA ALA A 323 3.74 9.68 14.69
C ALA A 323 4.87 9.73 15.72
N VAL A 324 6.11 9.67 15.26
CA VAL A 324 7.29 10.07 16.03
C VAL A 324 7.61 11.54 15.72
N SER A 325 8.11 12.27 16.72
CA SER A 325 8.42 13.70 16.55
C SER A 325 9.61 13.95 15.61
N THR A 326 10.52 13.00 15.51
CA THR A 326 11.68 13.04 14.61
C THR A 326 12.25 11.63 14.43
N VAL A 327 12.87 11.39 13.28
CA VAL A 327 13.69 10.20 12.98
C VAL A 327 15.17 10.54 12.87
N LEU A 328 15.55 11.81 13.08
CA LEU A 328 16.91 12.31 12.93
C LEU A 328 17.68 12.33 14.24
N GLU A 329 16.99 12.17 15.38
CA GLU A 329 17.55 12.22 16.72
C GLU A 329 17.17 10.96 17.51
N GLN A 330 18.00 10.61 18.51
CA GLN A 330 17.75 9.44 19.36
C GLN A 330 16.65 9.69 20.39
N GLU A 331 16.46 10.95 20.79
CA GLU A 331 15.38 11.35 21.68
C GLU A 331 14.18 11.82 20.86
N TYR A 332 13.07 11.14 21.01
CA TYR A 332 11.83 11.45 20.29
C TYR A 332 10.61 11.27 21.19
N GLY A 333 9.55 11.99 20.87
CA GLY A 333 8.23 11.83 21.46
C GLY A 333 7.31 11.05 20.52
N LEU A 334 6.23 10.48 21.10
CA LEU A 334 5.13 9.89 20.35
C LEU A 334 3.93 10.83 20.37
N ASN A 335 3.34 11.06 19.21
CA ASN A 335 2.14 11.89 19.07
C ASN A 335 1.07 11.11 18.29
N ARG A 336 -0.13 11.00 18.86
CA ARG A 336 -1.27 10.44 18.13
C ARG A 336 -1.87 11.53 17.23
N LEU A 337 -1.67 11.39 15.91
CA LEU A 337 -2.21 12.33 14.92
C LEU A 337 -3.73 12.22 14.82
N ARG A 338 -4.23 10.97 14.76
CA ARG A 338 -5.67 10.69 14.62
C ARG A 338 -6.04 9.37 15.30
N ARG A 339 -7.33 9.24 15.63
CA ARG A 339 -7.95 7.98 16.07
C ARG A 339 -9.23 7.76 15.29
N MET A 340 -9.37 6.55 14.73
CA MET A 340 -10.60 6.11 14.09
C MET A 340 -11.22 4.99 14.93
N HIS A 341 -12.51 5.08 15.21
CA HIS A 341 -13.34 4.02 15.76
C HIS A 341 -14.10 3.38 14.60
N ILE A 342 -14.06 2.06 14.51
CA ILE A 342 -14.66 1.29 13.43
C ILE A 342 -15.57 0.24 14.07
N THR A 343 -16.78 0.07 13.55
CA THR A 343 -17.74 -0.94 14.02
C THR A 343 -18.29 -1.72 12.83
N PRO A 344 -18.56 -3.03 13.00
CA PRO A 344 -19.30 -3.78 12.01
C PRO A 344 -20.70 -3.20 11.82
N GLY A 345 -21.03 -2.84 10.57
CA GLY A 345 -22.33 -2.28 10.18
C GLY A 345 -23.15 -3.26 9.32
N SER A 346 -24.41 -2.96 9.07
CA SER A 346 -25.30 -3.80 8.26
C SER A 346 -24.98 -3.80 6.76
N GLY A 347 -24.19 -2.83 6.30
CA GLY A 347 -23.80 -2.66 4.89
C GLY A 347 -22.29 -2.58 4.67
N GLY A 348 -21.47 -2.97 5.67
CA GLY A 348 -20.04 -2.85 5.63
C GLY A 348 -19.47 -2.39 6.98
N LEU A 349 -18.47 -1.54 6.98
CA LEU A 349 -17.87 -0.97 8.18
C LEU A 349 -18.36 0.47 8.38
N ASP A 350 -18.89 0.77 9.58
CA ASP A 350 -19.15 2.14 10.03
C ASP A 350 -17.90 2.68 10.73
N TRP A 351 -17.64 3.97 10.62
CA TRP A 351 -16.47 4.60 11.24
C TRP A 351 -16.73 6.04 11.69
N GLU A 352 -15.97 6.48 12.69
CA GLU A 352 -15.96 7.86 13.16
C GLU A 352 -14.57 8.26 13.64
N TRP A 353 -14.21 9.55 13.46
CA TRP A 353 -13.01 10.14 14.04
C TRP A 353 -13.21 10.53 15.50
N ARG A 354 -12.16 10.31 16.33
CA ARG A 354 -12.14 10.75 17.75
C ARG A 354 -10.80 11.35 18.15
#